data_dd9c7c7209e364b4eb1479c8dc59115e
#
_entry.id   dd9c7c7209e364b4eb1479c8dc59115e
#
_cell.length_a   1.000
_cell.length_b   1.000
_cell.length_c   1.000
_cell.angle_alpha   90.00
_cell.angle_beta   90.00
_cell.angle_gamma   90.00
#
_symmetry.space_group_name_H-M   'P 1'
#
loop_
_entity.id
_entity.type
_entity.pdbx_description
1 polymer ?
#
loop_
_entity_poly.entity_id
_entity_poly.type
_entity_poly.pdbx_seq_one_letter_code
_entity_poly.pdbx_strand_id
1 'polypeptide(L)'
;MQRRAFSRSLLAAGAAVLAPVAALQPTLAQAQQRFKEGTDYIKLGRPAPMDVQPGEVEVLEFFAYSCIHCFNFEPVFESWKSKVPSNVVVRRVPVAFSEAFVPLQRLYYTLEAMGQLDALHGKVFHAFHVEKQRLVNEPAITAWVEKQGVDRKKFSELFNSFSVTGKARRAAQLQDAYQVEGTPALGVGGRYIIAGQGPRTVLVADALLAEFK
;
A
#
# COMPACT_ATOMS: atom_id res chain seq x y z
N MET A 1 -12.24 -44.85 83.96
CA MET A 1 -12.81 -43.47 83.92
C MET A 1 -12.23 -42.73 82.77
N GLN A 2 -13.06 -42.60 81.68
CA GLN A 2 -12.61 -42.05 80.42
C GLN A 2 -12.92 -40.53 80.35
N ARG A 3 -11.92 -39.71 79.99
CA ARG A 3 -12.15 -38.32 79.66
C ARG A 3 -12.01 -38.11 78.20
N ARG A 4 -13.12 -37.75 77.50
CA ARG A 4 -13.22 -37.42 76.10
C ARG A 4 -12.59 -36.02 75.85
N ALA A 5 -11.61 -35.95 74.95
CA ALA A 5 -11.08 -34.70 74.41
C ALA A 5 -11.86 -34.32 73.12
N PHE A 6 -12.44 -33.14 73.09
CA PHE A 6 -13.10 -32.54 71.96
C PHE A 6 -12.06 -31.81 71.09
N SER A 7 -11.80 -32.32 69.91
CA SER A 7 -11.01 -31.59 68.94
C SER A 7 -11.89 -30.58 68.18
N ARG A 8 -11.56 -29.30 68.27
CA ARG A 8 -12.18 -28.26 67.43
C ARG A 8 -11.37 -28.10 66.18
N SER A 9 -11.96 -28.48 65.05
CA SER A 9 -11.42 -28.24 63.68
C SER A 9 -11.70 -26.79 63.26
N LEU A 10 -10.68 -25.98 63.08
CA LEU A 10 -10.75 -24.66 62.47
C LEU A 10 -10.74 -24.83 60.94
N LEU A 11 -11.84 -24.51 60.30
CA LEU A 11 -11.96 -24.36 58.85
C LEU A 11 -11.37 -22.97 58.48
N ALA A 12 -10.19 -22.98 57.87
CA ALA A 12 -9.62 -21.78 57.25
C ALA A 12 -10.25 -21.60 55.87
N ALA A 13 -11.12 -20.59 55.71
CA ALA A 13 -11.66 -20.17 54.44
C ALA A 13 -10.59 -19.38 53.68
N GLY A 14 -9.99 -20.00 52.65
CA GLY A 14 -9.08 -19.31 51.73
C GLY A 14 -9.87 -18.40 50.78
N ALA A 15 -9.78 -17.10 50.98
CA ALA A 15 -10.27 -16.12 50.01
C ALA A 15 -9.32 -16.07 48.82
N ALA A 16 -9.73 -16.68 47.69
CA ALA A 16 -9.02 -16.51 46.40
C ALA A 16 -9.23 -15.09 45.89
N VAL A 17 -8.21 -14.25 45.99
CA VAL A 17 -8.18 -12.93 45.37
C VAL A 17 -7.97 -13.11 43.86
N LEU A 18 -9.06 -13.03 43.09
CA LEU A 18 -9.01 -12.91 41.63
C LEU A 18 -8.48 -11.51 41.29
N ALA A 19 -7.18 -11.40 41.04
CA ALA A 19 -6.60 -10.18 40.49
C ALA A 19 -7.10 -10.04 39.04
N PRO A 20 -7.66 -8.88 38.63
CA PRO A 20 -8.02 -8.66 37.22
C PRO A 20 -6.74 -8.63 36.41
N VAL A 21 -6.59 -9.55 35.49
CA VAL A 21 -5.57 -9.47 34.41
C VAL A 21 -5.97 -8.30 33.55
N ALA A 22 -5.44 -7.12 33.81
CA ALA A 22 -5.53 -5.98 32.94
C ALA A 22 -4.77 -6.35 31.68
N ALA A 23 -5.50 -6.73 30.61
CA ALA A 23 -4.94 -6.91 29.30
C ALA A 23 -4.33 -5.57 28.88
N LEU A 24 -3.00 -5.47 28.86
CA LEU A 24 -2.25 -4.35 28.32
C LEU A 24 -2.49 -4.32 26.80
N GLN A 25 -3.55 -3.64 26.40
CA GLN A 25 -3.72 -3.30 24.98
C GLN A 25 -2.69 -2.22 24.65
N PRO A 26 -1.85 -2.41 23.63
CA PRO A 26 -0.92 -1.38 23.22
C PRO A 26 -1.73 -0.13 22.81
N THR A 27 -1.46 0.97 23.48
CA THR A 27 -2.06 2.26 23.15
C THR A 27 -1.53 2.73 21.78
N LEU A 28 -2.28 3.59 21.07
CA LEU A 28 -1.86 4.19 19.79
C LEU A 28 -0.46 4.82 19.88
N ALA A 29 -0.12 5.42 21.05
CA ALA A 29 1.20 5.97 21.32
C ALA A 29 2.33 4.92 21.29
N GLN A 30 2.07 3.67 21.70
CA GLN A 30 3.05 2.58 21.65
C GLN A 30 3.24 2.06 20.20
N ALA A 31 2.21 2.12 19.36
CA ALA A 31 2.34 1.77 17.94
C ALA A 31 3.20 2.81 17.19
N GLN A 32 3.07 4.09 17.51
CA GLN A 32 3.88 5.18 16.95
C GLN A 32 5.34 5.11 17.39
N GLN A 33 5.64 4.69 18.62
CA GLN A 33 7.01 4.47 19.10
C GLN A 33 7.75 3.34 18.37
N ARG A 34 7.02 2.46 17.66
CA ARG A 34 7.60 1.33 16.94
C ARG A 34 8.31 1.73 15.64
N PHE A 35 7.96 2.86 15.04
CA PHE A 35 8.51 3.35 13.78
C PHE A 35 9.03 4.77 13.94
N LYS A 36 10.20 5.04 13.34
CA LYS A 36 10.95 6.28 13.53
C LYS A 36 10.92 7.15 12.30
N GLU A 37 10.50 8.42 12.47
CA GLU A 37 10.64 9.46 11.43
C GLU A 37 12.11 9.63 11.02
N GLY A 38 12.35 9.82 9.73
CA GLY A 38 13.69 9.90 9.14
C GLY A 38 14.37 8.54 8.90
N THR A 39 13.77 7.44 9.40
CA THR A 39 14.30 6.09 9.20
C THR A 39 13.27 5.17 8.53
N ASP A 40 12.08 5.05 9.11
CA ASP A 40 11.02 4.18 8.61
C ASP A 40 10.06 4.93 7.67
N TYR A 41 9.89 6.22 7.88
CA TYR A 41 9.09 7.12 7.06
C TYR A 41 9.62 8.56 7.13
N ILE A 42 9.19 9.38 6.22
CA ILE A 42 9.48 10.83 6.21
C ILE A 42 8.15 11.58 6.27
N LYS A 43 8.05 12.55 7.16
CA LYS A 43 6.96 13.52 7.18
C LYS A 43 7.24 14.60 6.14
N LEU A 44 6.27 14.84 5.26
CA LEU A 44 6.39 15.88 4.23
C LEU A 44 6.40 17.27 4.86
N GLY A 45 7.25 18.15 4.36
CA GLY A 45 7.31 19.54 4.82
C GLY A 45 6.07 20.36 4.46
N ARG A 46 5.31 19.92 3.46
CA ARG A 46 4.01 20.47 3.05
C ARG A 46 3.07 19.32 2.70
N PRO A 47 1.77 19.40 3.05
CA PRO A 47 0.81 18.38 2.67
C PRO A 47 0.75 18.24 1.13
N ALA A 48 0.81 17.00 0.65
CA ALA A 48 0.54 16.68 -0.73
C ALA A 48 -0.98 16.69 -1.00
N PRO A 49 -1.41 16.98 -2.23
CA PRO A 49 -2.82 16.97 -2.57
C PRO A 49 -3.39 15.55 -2.51
N MET A 50 -4.56 15.39 -1.93
CA MET A 50 -5.36 14.16 -1.91
C MET A 50 -6.60 14.32 -2.81
N ASP A 51 -7.11 13.19 -3.31
CA ASP A 51 -8.33 13.13 -4.12
C ASP A 51 -9.31 12.11 -3.52
N VAL A 52 -9.82 12.47 -2.34
CA VAL A 52 -10.72 11.65 -1.51
C VAL A 52 -11.82 12.53 -0.90
N GLN A 53 -12.90 11.89 -0.43
CA GLN A 53 -14.01 12.60 0.23
C GLN A 53 -13.61 13.01 1.66
N PRO A 54 -14.30 14.00 2.24
CA PRO A 54 -14.12 14.33 3.65
C PRO A 54 -14.33 13.11 4.56
N GLY A 55 -13.36 12.84 5.44
CA GLY A 55 -13.36 11.68 6.34
C GLY A 55 -12.65 10.45 5.79
N GLU A 56 -12.25 10.48 4.51
CA GLU A 56 -11.40 9.42 3.93
C GLU A 56 -9.91 9.78 4.03
N VAL A 57 -9.09 8.74 4.04
CA VAL A 57 -7.63 8.85 4.02
C VAL A 57 -7.09 8.16 2.77
N GLU A 58 -6.29 8.87 2.00
CA GLU A 58 -5.67 8.32 0.80
C GLU A 58 -4.34 7.62 1.11
N VAL A 59 -4.14 6.44 0.53
CA VAL A 59 -2.83 5.80 0.42
C VAL A 59 -2.49 5.63 -1.05
N LEU A 60 -1.34 6.18 -1.45
CA LEU A 60 -0.83 6.07 -2.82
C LEU A 60 0.34 5.09 -2.85
N GLU A 61 0.27 4.06 -3.70
CA GLU A 61 1.42 3.25 -4.05
C GLU A 61 2.11 3.85 -5.27
N PHE A 62 3.32 4.37 -5.08
CA PHE A 62 4.21 4.77 -6.17
C PHE A 62 5.00 3.56 -6.65
N PHE A 63 4.81 3.18 -7.90
CA PHE A 63 5.40 1.98 -8.46
C PHE A 63 5.87 2.19 -9.90
N ALA A 64 6.67 1.24 -10.42
CA ALA A 64 6.98 1.14 -11.84
C ALA A 64 6.93 -0.32 -12.28
N TYR A 65 6.33 -0.62 -13.45
CA TYR A 65 6.31 -1.99 -13.97
C TYR A 65 7.71 -2.56 -14.22
N SER A 66 8.68 -1.72 -14.52
CA SER A 66 10.09 -2.13 -14.70
C SER A 66 10.84 -2.40 -13.39
N CYS A 67 10.26 -2.08 -12.24
CA CYS A 67 10.90 -2.23 -10.94
C CYS A 67 10.68 -3.65 -10.38
N ILE A 68 11.78 -4.42 -10.22
CA ILE A 68 11.73 -5.76 -9.65
C ILE A 68 11.26 -5.75 -8.18
N HIS A 69 11.59 -4.71 -7.42
CA HIS A 69 11.14 -4.56 -6.04
C HIS A 69 9.63 -4.35 -5.94
N CYS A 70 9.02 -3.64 -6.92
CA CYS A 70 7.56 -3.49 -7.02
C CYS A 70 6.91 -4.84 -7.33
N PHE A 71 7.45 -5.59 -8.30
CA PHE A 71 6.95 -6.94 -8.60
C PHE A 71 6.98 -7.86 -7.37
N ASN A 72 8.06 -7.85 -6.61
CA ASN A 72 8.19 -8.64 -5.40
C ASN A 72 7.28 -8.17 -4.25
N PHE A 73 6.94 -6.87 -4.24
CA PHE A 73 6.08 -6.26 -3.23
C PHE A 73 4.59 -6.49 -3.51
N GLU A 74 4.20 -6.70 -4.75
CA GLU A 74 2.82 -6.82 -5.21
C GLU A 74 1.96 -7.80 -4.37
N PRO A 75 2.39 -9.03 -4.06
CA PRO A 75 1.59 -9.95 -3.23
C PRO A 75 1.34 -9.43 -1.81
N VAL A 76 2.32 -8.76 -1.23
CA VAL A 76 2.22 -8.15 0.11
C VAL A 76 1.24 -6.99 0.08
N PHE A 77 1.38 -6.12 -0.93
CA PHE A 77 0.53 -4.94 -1.09
C PHE A 77 -0.93 -5.31 -1.34
N GLU A 78 -1.23 -6.25 -2.24
CA GLU A 78 -2.59 -6.71 -2.51
C GLU A 78 -3.24 -7.35 -1.28
N SER A 79 -2.49 -8.20 -0.55
CA SER A 79 -2.99 -8.79 0.68
C SER A 79 -3.30 -7.75 1.76
N TRP A 80 -2.50 -6.70 1.85
CA TRP A 80 -2.72 -5.59 2.77
C TRP A 80 -3.91 -4.73 2.33
N LYS A 81 -3.93 -4.31 1.08
CA LYS A 81 -4.98 -3.47 0.48
C LYS A 81 -6.38 -4.07 0.68
N SER A 82 -6.51 -5.40 0.61
CA SER A 82 -7.80 -6.09 0.83
C SER A 82 -8.32 -6.03 2.28
N LYS A 83 -7.52 -5.54 3.23
CA LYS A 83 -7.82 -5.53 4.67
C LYS A 83 -7.86 -4.13 5.28
N VAL A 84 -7.55 -3.09 4.50
CA VAL A 84 -7.60 -1.71 5.00
C VAL A 84 -9.01 -1.32 5.43
N PRO A 85 -9.17 -0.41 6.40
CA PRO A 85 -10.46 0.12 6.80
C PRO A 85 -11.23 0.76 5.63
N SER A 86 -12.55 0.76 5.68
CA SER A 86 -13.43 1.26 4.60
C SER A 86 -13.27 2.75 4.30
N ASN A 87 -12.74 3.53 5.25
CA ASN A 87 -12.42 4.94 5.05
C ASN A 87 -11.01 5.18 4.48
N VAL A 88 -10.27 4.13 4.12
CA VAL A 88 -8.95 4.22 3.49
C VAL A 88 -9.09 3.94 1.99
N VAL A 89 -8.79 4.93 1.18
CA VAL A 89 -8.80 4.82 -0.29
C VAL A 89 -7.38 4.53 -0.78
N VAL A 90 -7.17 3.35 -1.35
CA VAL A 90 -5.87 2.93 -1.87
C VAL A 90 -5.83 3.05 -3.38
N ARG A 91 -4.85 3.78 -3.91
CA ARG A 91 -4.64 3.95 -5.36
C ARG A 91 -3.19 3.72 -5.75
N ARG A 92 -2.97 3.33 -7.00
CA ARG A 92 -1.64 3.20 -7.58
C ARG A 92 -1.29 4.41 -8.44
N VAL A 93 -0.04 4.81 -8.36
CA VAL A 93 0.54 5.92 -9.13
C VAL A 93 1.78 5.39 -9.84
N PRO A 94 1.68 5.07 -11.14
CA PRO A 94 2.86 4.68 -11.91
C PRO A 94 3.79 5.88 -12.07
N VAL A 95 5.05 5.75 -11.64
CA VAL A 95 6.06 6.82 -11.72
C VAL A 95 6.84 6.78 -13.03
N ALA A 96 7.39 7.94 -13.40
CA ALA A 96 8.32 8.07 -14.52
C ALA A 96 9.52 8.92 -14.09
N PHE A 97 10.62 8.28 -13.72
CA PHE A 97 11.87 8.96 -13.36
C PHE A 97 12.65 9.47 -14.58
N SER A 98 12.31 8.97 -15.77
CA SER A 98 12.85 9.42 -17.06
C SER A 98 11.89 9.06 -18.18
N GLU A 99 12.15 9.53 -19.40
CA GLU A 99 11.35 9.23 -20.58
C GLU A 99 11.21 7.72 -20.87
N ALA A 100 12.17 6.91 -20.44
CA ALA A 100 12.11 5.45 -20.60
C ALA A 100 10.97 4.79 -19.79
N PHE A 101 10.47 5.44 -18.75
CA PHE A 101 9.34 4.94 -17.94
C PHE A 101 7.97 5.31 -18.51
N VAL A 102 7.90 6.37 -19.32
CA VAL A 102 6.64 6.94 -19.82
C VAL A 102 5.77 5.92 -20.56
N PRO A 103 6.28 5.04 -21.44
CA PRO A 103 5.45 4.03 -22.10
C PRO A 103 4.73 3.10 -21.11
N LEU A 104 5.40 2.64 -20.06
CA LEU A 104 4.80 1.77 -19.05
C LEU A 104 3.84 2.52 -18.11
N GLN A 105 4.10 3.80 -17.84
CA GLN A 105 3.17 4.68 -17.12
C GLN A 105 1.88 4.87 -17.92
N ARG A 106 1.98 5.13 -19.22
CA ARG A 106 0.82 5.22 -20.12
C ARG A 106 0.08 3.90 -20.26
N LEU A 107 0.78 2.77 -20.32
CA LEU A 107 0.16 1.45 -20.32
C LEU A 107 -0.79 1.29 -19.13
N TYR A 108 -0.35 1.61 -17.91
CA TYR A 108 -1.19 1.54 -16.72
C TYR A 108 -2.49 2.33 -16.88
N TYR A 109 -2.39 3.61 -17.23
CA TYR A 109 -3.56 4.48 -17.36
C TYR A 109 -4.45 4.13 -18.56
N THR A 110 -3.89 3.53 -19.59
CA THR A 110 -4.69 3.00 -20.72
C THR A 110 -5.50 1.79 -20.31
N LEU A 111 -4.89 0.84 -19.58
CA LEU A 111 -5.59 -0.32 -19.04
C LEU A 111 -6.68 0.10 -18.05
N GLU A 112 -6.41 1.09 -17.22
CA GLU A 112 -7.39 1.66 -16.31
C GLU A 112 -8.58 2.27 -17.08
N ALA A 113 -8.32 3.09 -18.10
CA ALA A 113 -9.35 3.70 -18.93
C ALA A 113 -10.19 2.68 -19.71
N MET A 114 -9.63 1.51 -19.98
CA MET A 114 -10.32 0.39 -20.66
C MET A 114 -11.04 -0.55 -19.67
N GLY A 115 -10.91 -0.36 -18.36
CA GLY A 115 -11.44 -1.30 -17.36
C GLY A 115 -10.73 -2.66 -17.35
N GLN A 116 -9.47 -2.71 -17.82
CA GLN A 116 -8.68 -3.93 -17.94
C GLN A 116 -7.57 -4.05 -16.88
N LEU A 117 -7.48 -3.07 -15.98
CA LEU A 117 -6.38 -2.99 -15.04
C LEU A 117 -6.33 -4.21 -14.11
N ASP A 118 -7.46 -4.59 -13.50
CA ASP A 118 -7.53 -5.73 -12.56
C ASP A 118 -7.13 -7.05 -13.23
N ALA A 119 -7.48 -7.22 -14.50
CA ALA A 119 -7.18 -8.44 -15.26
C ALA A 119 -5.72 -8.51 -15.74
N LEU A 120 -5.08 -7.35 -15.97
CA LEU A 120 -3.81 -7.30 -16.69
C LEU A 120 -2.64 -6.74 -15.87
N HIS A 121 -2.87 -6.05 -14.76
CA HIS A 121 -1.80 -5.46 -13.94
C HIS A 121 -0.73 -6.47 -13.55
N GLY A 122 -1.11 -7.57 -12.92
CA GLY A 122 -0.17 -8.63 -12.56
C GLY A 122 0.48 -9.31 -13.77
N LYS A 123 -0.23 -9.42 -14.90
CA LYS A 123 0.32 -9.98 -16.13
C LYS A 123 1.40 -9.08 -16.76
N VAL A 124 1.26 -7.75 -16.65
CA VAL A 124 2.32 -6.82 -17.10
C VAL A 124 3.59 -7.04 -16.31
N PHE A 125 3.50 -7.12 -14.97
CA PHE A 125 4.65 -7.45 -14.13
C PHE A 125 5.27 -8.79 -14.51
N HIS A 126 4.46 -9.83 -14.69
CA HIS A 126 4.92 -11.17 -15.07
C HIS A 126 5.62 -11.15 -16.44
N ALA A 127 5.01 -10.52 -17.43
CA ALA A 127 5.60 -10.38 -18.76
C ALA A 127 6.97 -9.70 -18.71
N PHE A 128 7.10 -8.63 -17.91
CA PHE A 128 8.35 -7.89 -17.80
C PHE A 128 9.42 -8.66 -17.01
N HIS A 129 9.07 -9.20 -15.83
CA HIS A 129 10.05 -9.76 -14.89
C HIS A 129 10.31 -11.24 -15.06
N VAL A 130 9.31 -12.03 -15.46
CA VAL A 130 9.42 -13.48 -15.61
C VAL A 130 9.67 -13.86 -17.07
N GLU A 131 8.83 -13.39 -17.99
CA GLU A 131 8.93 -13.71 -19.42
C GLU A 131 9.99 -12.86 -20.14
N LYS A 132 10.56 -11.84 -19.47
CA LYS A 132 11.60 -10.93 -20.02
C LYS A 132 11.16 -10.21 -21.29
N GLN A 133 9.87 -9.94 -21.42
CA GLN A 133 9.34 -9.19 -22.57
C GLN A 133 9.79 -7.73 -22.53
N ARG A 134 10.20 -7.21 -23.67
CA ARG A 134 10.68 -5.81 -23.79
C ARG A 134 9.52 -4.87 -24.12
N LEU A 135 8.73 -4.51 -23.12
CA LEU A 135 7.62 -3.57 -23.23
C LEU A 135 8.11 -2.12 -23.13
N VAL A 136 9.04 -1.70 -23.99
CA VAL A 136 9.78 -0.43 -23.90
C VAL A 136 9.19 0.70 -24.73
N ASN A 137 8.25 0.41 -25.61
CA ASN A 137 7.62 1.40 -26.49
C ASN A 137 6.18 1.01 -26.84
N GLU A 138 5.42 1.96 -27.38
CA GLU A 138 4.01 1.74 -27.75
C GLU A 138 3.80 0.54 -28.69
N PRO A 139 4.58 0.35 -29.80
CA PRO A 139 4.37 -0.80 -30.67
C PRO A 139 4.51 -2.16 -29.97
N ALA A 140 5.53 -2.31 -29.10
CA ALA A 140 5.75 -3.54 -28.33
C ALA A 140 4.63 -3.78 -27.30
N ILE A 141 4.22 -2.73 -26.62
CA ILE A 141 3.12 -2.76 -25.63
C ILE A 141 1.81 -3.12 -26.34
N THR A 142 1.49 -2.46 -27.46
CA THR A 142 0.25 -2.70 -28.23
C THR A 142 0.18 -4.14 -28.75
N ALA A 143 1.31 -4.67 -29.26
CA ALA A 143 1.38 -6.06 -29.69
C ALA A 143 1.20 -7.05 -28.52
N TRP A 144 1.67 -6.71 -27.33
CA TRP A 144 1.50 -7.53 -26.14
C TRP A 144 0.05 -7.51 -25.64
N VAL A 145 -0.59 -6.34 -25.53
CA VAL A 145 -1.97 -6.22 -25.03
C VAL A 145 -2.96 -6.88 -26.00
N GLU A 146 -2.72 -6.81 -27.31
CA GLU A 146 -3.51 -7.51 -28.32
C GLU A 146 -3.52 -9.04 -28.09
N LYS A 147 -2.36 -9.63 -27.74
CA LYS A 147 -2.26 -11.06 -27.36
C LYS A 147 -3.01 -11.38 -26.08
N GLN A 148 -3.28 -10.38 -25.23
CA GLN A 148 -4.10 -10.54 -24.02
C GLN A 148 -5.61 -10.38 -24.32
N GLY A 149 -6.01 -10.19 -25.57
CA GLY A 149 -7.41 -10.03 -25.99
C GLY A 149 -7.93 -8.59 -25.93
N VAL A 150 -7.03 -7.61 -25.75
CA VAL A 150 -7.40 -6.19 -25.76
C VAL A 150 -7.50 -5.67 -27.20
N ASP A 151 -8.56 -4.89 -27.49
CA ASP A 151 -8.73 -4.24 -28.79
C ASP A 151 -7.56 -3.29 -29.08
N ARG A 152 -6.79 -3.63 -30.08
CA ARG A 152 -5.58 -2.90 -30.49
C ARG A 152 -5.85 -1.45 -30.86
N LYS A 153 -6.91 -1.20 -31.65
CA LYS A 153 -7.23 0.14 -32.16
C LYS A 153 -7.64 1.03 -30.99
N LYS A 154 -8.58 0.57 -30.18
CA LYS A 154 -9.05 1.29 -29.01
C LYS A 154 -7.92 1.55 -27.99
N PHE A 155 -7.02 0.57 -27.81
CA PHE A 155 -5.84 0.73 -26.95
C PHE A 155 -4.93 1.86 -27.46
N SER A 156 -4.52 1.85 -28.74
CA SER A 156 -3.64 2.89 -29.29
C SER A 156 -4.27 4.28 -29.27
N GLU A 157 -5.57 4.39 -29.54
CA GLU A 157 -6.31 5.66 -29.44
C GLU A 157 -6.27 6.22 -28.00
N LEU A 158 -6.54 5.38 -27.01
CA LEU A 158 -6.50 5.78 -25.59
C LEU A 158 -5.08 6.06 -25.09
N PHE A 159 -4.11 5.23 -25.50
CA PHE A 159 -2.70 5.40 -25.11
C PHE A 159 -2.16 6.78 -25.48
N ASN A 160 -2.60 7.33 -26.60
CA ASN A 160 -2.21 8.65 -27.10
C ASN A 160 -3.21 9.77 -26.75
N SER A 161 -4.25 9.46 -25.97
CA SER A 161 -5.30 10.42 -25.61
C SER A 161 -4.83 11.51 -24.65
N PHE A 162 -5.53 12.63 -24.65
CA PHE A 162 -5.36 13.69 -23.64
C PHE A 162 -5.66 13.21 -22.23
N SER A 163 -6.61 12.29 -22.07
CA SER A 163 -6.97 11.73 -20.77
C SER A 163 -5.79 10.97 -20.14
N VAL A 164 -5.19 10.04 -20.89
CA VAL A 164 -4.02 9.28 -20.42
C VAL A 164 -2.82 10.19 -20.18
N THR A 165 -2.59 11.16 -21.09
CA THR A 165 -1.53 12.16 -20.92
C THR A 165 -1.76 13.01 -19.67
N GLY A 166 -3.00 13.42 -19.41
CA GLY A 166 -3.37 14.19 -18.21
C GLY A 166 -3.13 13.41 -16.93
N LYS A 167 -3.51 12.11 -16.89
CA LYS A 167 -3.25 11.22 -15.75
C LYS A 167 -1.74 11.01 -15.51
N ALA A 168 -0.95 10.81 -16.58
CA ALA A 168 0.50 10.69 -16.46
C ALA A 168 1.14 11.97 -15.89
N ARG A 169 0.67 13.14 -16.34
CA ARG A 169 1.11 14.45 -15.78
C ARG A 169 0.72 14.59 -14.31
N ARG A 170 -0.49 14.17 -13.93
CA ARG A 170 -0.93 14.18 -12.54
C ARG A 170 -0.09 13.25 -11.68
N ALA A 171 0.29 12.09 -12.19
CA ALA A 171 1.20 11.17 -11.51
C ALA A 171 2.57 11.80 -11.25
N ALA A 172 3.14 12.52 -12.22
CA ALA A 172 4.39 13.27 -12.03
C ALA A 172 4.26 14.34 -10.95
N GLN A 173 3.15 15.09 -10.91
CA GLN A 173 2.89 16.07 -9.85
C GLN A 173 2.79 15.43 -8.46
N LEU A 174 2.17 14.25 -8.35
CA LEU A 174 2.10 13.50 -7.10
C LEU A 174 3.49 12.96 -6.70
N GLN A 175 4.26 12.43 -7.66
CA GLN A 175 5.63 11.99 -7.46
C GLN A 175 6.49 13.11 -6.85
N ASP A 176 6.40 14.33 -7.40
CA ASP A 176 7.12 15.51 -6.90
C ASP A 176 6.60 15.94 -5.53
N ALA A 177 5.27 16.01 -5.33
CA ALA A 177 4.65 16.45 -4.08
C ALA A 177 4.99 15.53 -2.90
N TYR A 178 5.11 14.22 -3.14
CA TYR A 178 5.52 13.24 -2.15
C TYR A 178 7.05 13.03 -2.09
N GLN A 179 7.83 13.73 -2.93
CA GLN A 179 9.29 13.60 -3.00
C GLN A 179 9.74 12.15 -3.20
N VAL A 180 9.11 11.45 -4.16
CA VAL A 180 9.37 10.04 -4.42
C VAL A 180 10.68 9.86 -5.16
N GLU A 181 11.68 9.32 -4.49
CA GLU A 181 13.03 9.09 -5.03
C GLU A 181 13.25 7.65 -5.53
N GLY A 182 12.34 6.73 -5.18
CA GLY A 182 12.45 5.32 -5.57
C GLY A 182 11.12 4.57 -5.41
N THR A 183 11.07 3.35 -5.95
CA THR A 183 9.90 2.48 -5.90
C THR A 183 10.23 1.06 -5.38
N PRO A 184 9.28 0.37 -4.74
CA PRO A 184 7.96 0.89 -4.35
C PRO A 184 8.06 1.94 -3.24
N ALA A 185 7.07 2.82 -3.14
CA ALA A 185 6.91 3.73 -2.00
C ALA A 185 5.42 3.93 -1.70
N LEU A 186 5.06 4.20 -0.44
CA LEU A 186 3.69 4.52 -0.06
C LEU A 186 3.59 5.96 0.44
N GLY A 187 2.72 6.74 -0.18
CA GLY A 187 2.27 8.04 0.33
C GLY A 187 1.05 7.85 1.22
N VAL A 188 1.01 8.42 2.42
CA VAL A 188 -0.08 8.25 3.38
C VAL A 188 -0.67 9.60 3.77
N GLY A 189 -1.95 9.77 3.52
CA GLY A 189 -2.78 10.89 3.99
C GLY A 189 -2.27 12.28 3.60
N GLY A 190 -1.56 12.41 2.49
CA GLY A 190 -0.95 13.67 2.08
C GLY A 190 0.18 14.16 2.99
N ARG A 191 0.59 13.37 4.00
CA ARG A 191 1.51 13.81 5.05
C ARG A 191 2.83 13.05 5.09
N TYR A 192 2.81 11.79 4.71
CA TYR A 192 3.94 10.89 4.92
C TYR A 192 4.33 10.19 3.64
N ILE A 193 5.62 9.92 3.50
CA ILE A 193 6.18 9.03 2.47
C ILE A 193 6.98 7.92 3.15
N ILE A 194 6.74 6.68 2.73
CA ILE A 194 7.41 5.47 3.21
C ILE A 194 8.17 4.89 2.03
N ALA A 195 9.50 4.87 2.08
CA ALA A 195 10.30 4.15 1.10
C ALA A 195 10.11 2.64 1.23
N GLY A 196 10.28 1.90 0.13
CA GLY A 196 10.07 0.45 0.10
C GLY A 196 11.03 -0.31 1.03
N GLN A 197 10.46 -1.05 1.96
CA GLN A 197 11.14 -1.86 2.97
C GLN A 197 10.58 -3.30 2.97
N GLY A 198 10.08 -3.75 1.81
CA GLY A 198 9.37 -5.03 1.71
C GLY A 198 8.12 -5.08 2.60
N PRO A 199 7.84 -6.19 3.31
CA PRO A 199 6.65 -6.30 4.16
C PRO A 199 6.56 -5.27 5.28
N ARG A 200 7.68 -4.68 5.71
CA ARG A 200 7.69 -3.62 6.73
C ARG A 200 6.96 -2.36 6.27
N THR A 201 6.97 -2.06 4.97
CA THR A 201 6.31 -0.88 4.37
C THR A 201 4.84 -0.78 4.76
N VAL A 202 4.08 -1.88 4.67
CA VAL A 202 2.65 -1.88 5.02
C VAL A 202 2.41 -1.80 6.54
N LEU A 203 3.33 -2.32 7.36
CA LEU A 203 3.25 -2.17 8.81
C LEU A 203 3.45 -0.72 9.27
N VAL A 204 4.34 0.01 8.60
CA VAL A 204 4.54 1.45 8.82
C VAL A 204 3.29 2.21 8.38
N ALA A 205 2.70 1.85 7.22
CA ALA A 205 1.47 2.47 6.73
C ALA A 205 0.31 2.30 7.72
N ASP A 206 0.12 1.10 8.30
CA ASP A 206 -0.91 0.85 9.31
C ASP A 206 -0.73 1.72 10.56
N ALA A 207 0.51 1.88 11.02
CA ALA A 207 0.81 2.72 12.18
C ALA A 207 0.51 4.21 11.89
N LEU A 208 0.85 4.71 10.69
CA LEU A 208 0.56 6.08 10.30
C LEU A 208 -0.93 6.32 10.05
N LEU A 209 -1.65 5.35 9.48
CA LEU A 209 -3.11 5.42 9.29
C LEU A 209 -3.86 5.58 10.62
N ALA A 210 -3.32 5.09 11.73
CA ALA A 210 -3.93 5.26 13.04
C ALA A 210 -3.98 6.73 13.51
N GLU A 211 -3.19 7.63 12.92
CA GLU A 211 -3.20 9.08 13.22
C GLU A 211 -4.39 9.83 12.57
N PHE A 212 -5.11 9.17 11.65
CA PHE A 212 -6.22 9.77 10.91
C PHE A 212 -7.60 9.29 11.42
N LYS A 213 -7.65 8.66 12.58
CA LYS A 213 -8.87 8.18 13.23
C LYS A 213 -9.54 9.24 14.06
#